data_316f4e354c4cf2d80c1aa6c89322f10b
#
_entry.id   316f4e354c4cf2d80c1aa6c89322f10b
#
_cell.length_a   1.000
_cell.length_b   1.000
_cell.length_c   1.000
_cell.angle_alpha   90.00
_cell.angle_beta   90.00
_cell.angle_gamma   90.00
#
_symmetry.space_group_name_H-M   'P 1'
#
loop_
_entity.id
_entity.type
_entity.pdbx_description
1 polymer ?
#
loop_
_entity_poly.entity_id
_entity_poly.type
_entity_poly.pdbx_seq_one_letter_code
_entity_poly.pdbx_strand_id
1 'polypeptide(L)'
;MSKEGNRFNHKYAPLFRKPKVRYKIITGGRGSGKSFAVSSALLMRTYEDSFNILFTRWTMDSAKDSVIPEFKDKMERLGVETHFFEWRTSVQNLGTKAKVLFRGLKQSSKNQIAKMKSLFGIKIWVLDEAQELVDESLFDTIDNSIRDADTDNEVWLVLNPTDISHWIYRRFFAGNGVEIGFNGIKDGVEYIHTTYHDNMNNLDAGFIEKAERLKVSNPDKYANIYLGHWQTRKEGIIYPRWEEIPAEQYPVHLEQWYGNDWGYGGDPNALIRMCFDAVTQTIYLWEVCCKQLIVSDVGKMIKADAEKIGYELADCVVYCDPARPDNIAELRRRDISAVKAVNRDKAGRISYLQGFKVKYVGENIRKEVQTYSWQPHPQDTERYTDKPQDGNDHCMDAVSYAACTHLRRLGILNEDGEE
;
A
#
# COMPACT_ATOMS: atom_id res chain seq x y z
N MET A 1 16.39 16.07 41.36
CA MET A 1 16.97 15.93 40.02
C MET A 1 16.02 16.63 39.03
N SER A 2 16.39 17.81 38.55
CA SER A 2 15.62 18.57 37.56
C SER A 2 15.58 17.75 36.29
N LYS A 3 14.39 17.33 35.83
CA LYS A 3 14.19 16.77 34.50
C LYS A 3 14.60 17.86 33.51
N GLU A 4 15.77 17.70 32.86
CA GLU A 4 16.09 18.52 31.69
C GLU A 4 14.89 18.40 30.73
N GLY A 5 14.33 19.56 30.39
CA GLY A 5 13.13 19.64 29.57
C GLY A 5 13.38 18.93 28.25
N ASN A 6 12.40 18.15 27.79
CA ASN A 6 12.41 17.48 26.48
C ASN A 6 12.81 18.48 25.40
N ARG A 7 14.00 18.37 24.86
CA ARG A 7 14.48 19.24 23.78
C ARG A 7 13.83 18.75 22.50
N PHE A 8 13.05 19.60 21.87
CA PHE A 8 12.51 19.33 20.52
C PHE A 8 13.65 19.22 19.53
N ASN A 9 13.58 18.21 18.67
CA ASN A 9 14.48 18.15 17.54
C ASN A 9 14.19 19.35 16.58
N HIS A 10 15.23 20.08 16.21
CA HIS A 10 15.13 21.27 15.38
C HIS A 10 14.52 20.99 13.99
N LYS A 11 14.59 19.75 13.49
CA LYS A 11 13.96 19.35 12.24
C LYS A 11 12.44 19.54 12.25
N TYR A 12 11.82 19.51 13.45
CA TYR A 12 10.38 19.77 13.59
C TYR A 12 10.02 21.26 13.68
N ALA A 13 11.00 22.18 13.67
CA ALA A 13 10.73 23.62 13.73
C ALA A 13 9.69 24.13 12.70
N PRO A 14 9.59 23.54 11.48
CA PRO A 14 8.56 23.96 10.52
C PRO A 14 7.12 23.77 11.01
N LEU A 15 6.86 22.84 11.92
CA LEU A 15 5.51 22.61 12.47
C LEU A 15 5.02 23.76 13.38
N PHE A 16 5.97 24.52 13.95
CA PHE A 16 5.74 25.62 14.89
C PHE A 16 5.75 27.01 14.22
N ARG A 17 5.86 27.07 12.89
CA ARG A 17 5.91 28.32 12.12
C ARG A 17 4.65 28.49 11.29
N LYS A 18 4.40 29.73 10.85
CA LYS A 18 3.36 29.97 9.84
C LYS A 18 3.63 29.13 8.58
N PRO A 19 2.59 28.56 7.97
CA PRO A 19 2.76 27.71 6.82
C PRO A 19 3.31 28.49 5.63
N LYS A 20 4.21 27.87 4.88
CA LYS A 20 4.72 28.39 3.60
C LYS A 20 4.08 27.67 2.43
N VAL A 21 3.53 26.48 2.69
CA VAL A 21 2.94 25.57 1.70
C VAL A 21 1.75 24.85 2.33
N ARG A 22 0.87 24.33 1.48
CA ARG A 22 -0.33 23.60 1.92
C ARG A 22 0.00 22.24 2.56
N TYR A 23 0.91 21.48 1.93
CA TYR A 23 1.20 20.11 2.37
C TYR A 23 2.48 20.04 3.19
N LYS A 24 2.39 19.32 4.32
CA LYS A 24 3.56 18.91 5.12
C LYS A 24 3.59 17.38 5.23
N ILE A 25 4.67 16.80 4.78
CA ILE A 25 4.88 15.34 4.84
C ILE A 25 5.90 15.04 5.94
N ILE A 26 5.43 14.47 7.04
CA ILE A 26 6.22 14.17 8.23
C ILE A 26 6.51 12.67 8.26
N THR A 27 7.71 12.29 7.83
CA THR A 27 8.15 10.91 7.77
C THR A 27 9.21 10.59 8.82
N GLY A 28 9.39 9.31 9.09
CA GLY A 28 10.50 8.84 9.92
C GLY A 28 10.22 7.46 10.49
N GLY A 29 11.25 6.85 11.06
CA GLY A 29 11.16 5.55 11.70
C GLY A 29 10.49 5.59 13.08
N ARG A 30 10.35 4.42 13.68
CA ARG A 30 9.95 4.29 15.09
C ARG A 30 10.94 4.95 16.01
N GLY A 31 10.47 5.56 17.09
CA GLY A 31 11.31 6.24 18.06
C GLY A 31 11.81 7.62 17.63
N SER A 32 11.45 8.14 16.45
CA SER A 32 11.91 9.44 15.95
C SER A 32 11.24 10.66 16.60
N GLY A 33 10.19 10.49 17.41
CA GLY A 33 9.51 11.58 18.11
C GLY A 33 8.44 12.32 17.32
N LYS A 34 8.00 11.79 16.17
CA LYS A 34 6.98 12.41 15.29
C LYS A 34 5.69 12.78 16.04
N SER A 35 5.04 11.82 16.66
CA SER A 35 3.76 12.04 17.35
C SER A 35 3.90 13.09 18.44
N PHE A 36 4.99 13.03 19.21
CA PHE A 36 5.29 14.03 20.23
C PHE A 36 5.39 15.45 19.64
N ALA A 37 6.13 15.61 18.55
CA ALA A 37 6.33 16.90 17.92
C ALA A 37 5.03 17.44 17.29
N VAL A 38 4.27 16.57 16.59
CA VAL A 38 3.00 16.91 15.96
C VAL A 38 1.96 17.33 16.99
N SER A 39 1.72 16.52 18.03
CA SER A 39 0.74 16.84 19.08
C SER A 39 1.10 18.15 19.81
N SER A 40 2.39 18.37 20.10
CA SER A 40 2.87 19.59 20.73
C SER A 40 2.69 20.82 19.83
N ALA A 41 3.01 20.70 18.54
CA ALA A 41 2.83 21.79 17.59
C ALA A 41 1.34 22.14 17.44
N LEU A 42 0.47 21.16 17.30
CA LEU A 42 -0.98 21.39 17.19
C LEU A 42 -1.54 22.06 18.46
N LEU A 43 -1.09 21.65 19.65
CA LEU A 43 -1.48 22.28 20.88
C LEU A 43 -1.08 23.76 20.90
N MET A 44 0.13 24.08 20.50
CA MET A 44 0.61 25.47 20.41
C MET A 44 -0.15 26.28 19.35
N ARG A 45 -0.45 25.68 18.20
CA ARG A 45 -1.24 26.34 17.14
C ARG A 45 -2.63 26.76 17.64
N THR A 46 -3.23 26.07 18.62
CA THR A 46 -4.52 26.48 19.20
C THR A 46 -4.49 27.85 19.92
N TYR A 47 -3.31 28.37 20.26
CA TYR A 47 -3.17 29.70 20.89
C TYR A 47 -3.13 30.86 19.87
N GLU A 48 -3.00 30.57 18.55
CA GLU A 48 -2.85 31.61 17.54
C GLU A 48 -4.16 32.35 17.25
N ASP A 49 -5.25 31.62 17.03
CA ASP A 49 -6.54 32.18 16.64
C ASP A 49 -7.67 31.14 16.82
N SER A 50 -8.91 31.58 16.58
CA SER A 50 -10.10 30.73 16.62
C SER A 50 -10.29 29.95 15.31
N PHE A 51 -9.88 28.69 15.28
CA PHE A 51 -10.06 27.79 14.14
C PHE A 51 -10.19 26.33 14.60
N ASN A 52 -10.54 25.44 13.69
CA ASN A 52 -10.60 24.03 13.97
C ASN A 52 -9.42 23.28 13.33
N ILE A 53 -8.89 22.31 14.06
CA ILE A 53 -7.93 21.31 13.60
C ILE A 53 -8.68 19.99 13.49
N LEU A 54 -8.66 19.37 12.32
CA LEU A 54 -9.17 18.02 12.12
C LEU A 54 -8.02 17.03 12.26
N PHE A 55 -7.99 16.24 13.32
CA PHE A 55 -7.02 15.18 13.52
C PHE A 55 -7.66 13.84 13.21
N THR A 56 -7.13 13.11 12.25
CA THR A 56 -7.70 11.84 11.78
C THR A 56 -6.71 10.70 11.89
N ARG A 57 -7.24 9.51 12.21
CA ARG A 57 -6.61 8.20 12.08
C ARG A 57 -7.53 7.26 11.32
N TRP A 58 -7.00 6.10 10.90
CA TRP A 58 -7.83 5.11 10.22
C TRP A 58 -9.01 4.67 11.05
N THR A 59 -8.82 4.33 12.33
CA THR A 59 -9.91 3.98 13.25
C THR A 59 -10.07 5.01 14.37
N MET A 60 -11.31 5.18 14.88
CA MET A 60 -11.56 6.07 16.01
C MET A 60 -11.04 5.49 17.33
N ASP A 61 -11.00 4.17 17.46
CA ASP A 61 -10.53 3.53 18.69
C ASP A 61 -9.02 3.75 18.86
N SER A 62 -8.22 3.62 17.79
CA SER A 62 -6.80 3.98 17.85
C SER A 62 -6.55 5.45 18.21
N ALA A 63 -7.45 6.36 17.83
CA ALA A 63 -7.34 7.77 18.25
C ALA A 63 -7.63 7.96 19.75
N LYS A 64 -8.61 7.26 20.31
CA LYS A 64 -8.95 7.32 21.75
C LYS A 64 -7.85 6.75 22.64
N ASP A 65 -7.26 5.64 22.19
CA ASP A 65 -6.31 4.87 23.01
C ASP A 65 -4.90 5.48 23.00
N SER A 66 -4.55 6.26 21.99
CA SER A 66 -3.20 6.81 21.85
C SER A 66 -3.16 8.34 21.74
N VAL A 67 -3.89 8.93 20.80
CA VAL A 67 -3.74 10.35 20.46
C VAL A 67 -4.31 11.27 21.55
N ILE A 68 -5.53 11.00 22.02
CA ILE A 68 -6.17 11.84 23.05
C ILE A 68 -5.37 11.80 24.37
N PRO A 69 -4.95 10.63 24.88
CA PRO A 69 -4.04 10.56 26.03
C PRO A 69 -2.72 11.31 25.83
N GLU A 70 -2.19 11.28 24.59
CA GLU A 70 -0.95 12.01 24.27
C GLU A 70 -1.13 13.53 24.36
N PHE A 71 -2.25 14.07 23.88
CA PHE A 71 -2.56 15.50 24.06
C PHE A 71 -2.70 15.88 25.52
N LYS A 72 -3.33 15.02 26.35
CA LYS A 72 -3.42 15.22 27.79
C LYS A 72 -2.06 15.28 28.47
N ASP A 73 -1.20 14.29 28.21
CA ASP A 73 0.17 14.27 28.71
C ASP A 73 0.94 15.56 28.35
N LYS A 74 0.72 16.11 27.14
CA LYS A 74 1.35 17.39 26.77
C LYS A 74 0.80 18.58 27.56
N MET A 75 -0.50 18.65 27.73
CA MET A 75 -1.11 19.72 28.55
C MET A 75 -0.58 19.68 30.00
N GLU A 76 -0.51 18.49 30.60
CA GLU A 76 0.01 18.28 31.95
C GLU A 76 1.49 18.67 32.04
N ARG A 77 2.34 18.21 31.10
CA ARG A 77 3.78 18.54 31.09
C ARG A 77 4.07 20.02 30.90
N LEU A 78 3.18 20.74 30.19
CA LEU A 78 3.29 22.17 29.95
C LEU A 78 2.62 23.00 31.06
N GLY A 79 1.87 22.37 31.97
CA GLY A 79 1.12 23.05 33.05
C GLY A 79 0.00 23.95 32.50
N VAL A 80 -0.64 23.54 31.42
CA VAL A 80 -1.67 24.33 30.71
C VAL A 80 -3.05 23.66 30.68
N GLU A 81 -3.28 22.62 31.49
CA GLU A 81 -4.53 21.84 31.51
C GLU A 81 -5.76 22.74 31.71
N THR A 82 -5.63 23.75 32.57
CA THR A 82 -6.72 24.71 32.87
C THR A 82 -7.08 25.62 31.71
N HIS A 83 -6.23 25.70 30.69
CA HIS A 83 -6.49 26.46 29.48
C HIS A 83 -7.38 25.71 28.50
N PHE A 84 -7.66 24.42 28.73
CA PHE A 84 -8.37 23.57 27.80
C PHE A 84 -9.62 22.95 28.43
N PHE A 85 -10.62 22.73 27.58
CA PHE A 85 -11.77 21.91 27.90
C PHE A 85 -11.78 20.67 27.02
N GLU A 86 -11.99 19.52 27.64
CA GLU A 86 -11.97 18.22 26.97
C GLU A 86 -13.37 17.64 26.78
N TRP A 87 -13.62 17.13 25.59
CA TRP A 87 -14.74 16.23 25.30
C TRP A 87 -14.22 14.84 24.88
N ARG A 88 -15.11 13.91 24.71
CA ARG A 88 -14.75 12.55 24.29
C ARG A 88 -13.93 12.49 22.97
N THR A 89 -14.12 13.45 22.08
CA THR A 89 -13.56 13.44 20.71
C THR A 89 -13.04 14.81 20.28
N SER A 90 -12.76 15.68 21.24
CA SER A 90 -12.18 16.99 20.96
C SER A 90 -11.55 17.63 22.19
N VAL A 91 -10.62 18.53 21.93
CA VAL A 91 -10.00 19.41 22.95
C VAL A 91 -10.18 20.85 22.46
N GLN A 92 -10.62 21.76 23.33
CA GLN A 92 -10.82 23.17 22.99
C GLN A 92 -9.97 24.07 23.89
N ASN A 93 -9.22 24.98 23.28
CA ASN A 93 -8.59 26.09 23.97
C ASN A 93 -9.66 27.07 24.44
N LEU A 94 -9.73 27.36 25.74
CA LEU A 94 -10.75 28.22 26.35
C LEU A 94 -10.55 29.69 26.01
N GLY A 95 -9.31 30.13 25.75
CA GLY A 95 -8.95 31.49 25.36
C GLY A 95 -9.39 31.81 23.92
N THR A 96 -8.82 31.11 22.96
CA THR A 96 -9.03 31.35 21.53
C THR A 96 -10.30 30.72 20.97
N LYS A 97 -10.86 29.72 21.64
CA LYS A 97 -11.95 28.83 21.18
C LYS A 97 -11.55 27.86 20.06
N ALA A 98 -10.27 27.83 19.67
CA ALA A 98 -9.75 26.84 18.73
C ALA A 98 -10.00 25.41 19.22
N LYS A 99 -10.30 24.48 18.31
CA LYS A 99 -10.62 23.09 18.65
C LYS A 99 -9.74 22.11 17.88
N VAL A 100 -9.29 21.06 18.56
CA VAL A 100 -8.78 19.85 17.93
C VAL A 100 -9.87 18.80 17.93
N LEU A 101 -10.31 18.37 16.76
CA LEU A 101 -11.41 17.42 16.53
C LEU A 101 -10.81 16.07 16.10
N PHE A 102 -10.99 15.02 16.91
CA PHE A 102 -10.48 13.67 16.62
C PHE A 102 -11.53 12.84 15.88
N ARG A 103 -11.16 12.25 14.74
CA ARG A 103 -12.07 11.44 13.90
C ARG A 103 -11.36 10.20 13.35
N GLY A 104 -12.09 9.08 13.21
CA GLY A 104 -11.68 7.91 12.44
C GLY A 104 -12.13 8.00 11.00
N LEU A 105 -11.33 7.52 10.06
CA LEU A 105 -11.65 7.48 8.62
C LEU A 105 -12.36 6.20 8.21
N LYS A 106 -12.06 5.06 8.85
CA LYS A 106 -12.69 3.77 8.56
C LYS A 106 -14.19 3.85 8.76
N GLN A 107 -14.93 3.54 7.72
CA GLN A 107 -16.38 3.65 7.73
C GLN A 107 -17.03 2.48 8.46
N SER A 108 -17.84 2.79 9.47
CA SER A 108 -18.92 1.91 9.91
C SER A 108 -20.25 2.21 9.20
N SER A 109 -20.36 3.35 8.50
CA SER A 109 -21.55 3.72 7.69
C SER A 109 -21.21 4.82 6.67
N LYS A 110 -21.92 4.85 5.53
CA LYS A 110 -21.81 5.87 4.47
C LYS A 110 -21.97 7.33 4.96
N ASN A 111 -22.51 7.54 6.16
CA ASN A 111 -22.75 8.86 6.74
C ASN A 111 -21.49 9.52 7.37
N GLN A 112 -20.41 8.82 7.59
CA GLN A 112 -19.26 9.37 8.30
C GLN A 112 -18.42 10.32 7.43
N ILE A 113 -18.23 10.01 6.15
CA ILE A 113 -17.59 10.93 5.19
C ILE A 113 -18.45 12.17 4.96
N ALA A 114 -19.76 12.02 4.86
CA ALA A 114 -20.67 13.16 4.75
C ALA A 114 -20.55 14.12 5.96
N LYS A 115 -20.38 13.58 7.18
CA LYS A 115 -20.13 14.38 8.38
C LYS A 115 -18.79 15.09 8.38
N MET A 116 -17.74 14.50 7.81
CA MET A 116 -16.43 15.17 7.66
C MET A 116 -16.47 16.30 6.63
N LYS A 117 -17.19 16.11 5.52
CA LYS A 117 -17.40 17.16 4.51
C LYS A 117 -18.20 18.36 5.04
N SER A 118 -18.98 18.20 6.11
CA SER A 118 -19.78 19.25 6.73
C SER A 118 -19.06 19.97 7.87
N LEU A 119 -17.80 19.64 8.18
CA LEU A 119 -17.02 20.36 9.18
C LEU A 119 -16.60 21.72 8.60
N PHE A 120 -16.96 22.79 9.32
CA PHE A 120 -16.67 24.15 8.93
C PHE A 120 -15.45 24.69 9.68
N GLY A 121 -14.71 25.63 9.06
CA GLY A 121 -13.59 26.34 9.69
C GLY A 121 -12.40 25.43 10.02
N ILE A 122 -12.15 24.40 9.21
CA ILE A 122 -10.96 23.57 9.36
C ILE A 122 -9.79 24.29 8.69
N LYS A 123 -8.80 24.71 9.48
CA LYS A 123 -7.56 25.31 9.03
C LYS A 123 -6.47 24.25 8.82
N ILE A 124 -6.37 23.27 9.71
CA ILE A 124 -5.34 22.22 9.66
C ILE A 124 -6.03 20.87 9.65
N TRP A 125 -5.73 20.05 8.65
CA TRP A 125 -6.06 18.64 8.64
C TRP A 125 -4.81 17.80 8.87
N VAL A 126 -4.82 16.95 9.88
CA VAL A 126 -3.74 15.99 10.18
C VAL A 126 -4.25 14.59 9.89
N LEU A 127 -3.56 13.89 9.04
CA LEU A 127 -3.73 12.46 8.82
C LEU A 127 -2.55 11.73 9.49
N ASP A 128 -2.81 11.21 10.69
CA ASP A 128 -1.82 10.45 11.46
C ASP A 128 -1.88 8.96 11.09
N GLU A 129 -0.74 8.29 11.08
CA GLU A 129 -0.53 6.96 10.51
C GLU A 129 -1.05 6.92 9.05
N ALA A 130 -0.66 7.92 8.25
CA ALA A 130 -1.21 8.13 6.91
C ALA A 130 -0.98 6.94 5.97
N GLN A 131 -0.02 6.06 6.25
CA GLN A 131 0.21 4.82 5.51
C GLN A 131 -0.95 3.80 5.66
N GLU A 132 -1.84 3.96 6.65
CA GLU A 132 -3.03 3.11 6.77
C GLU A 132 -4.13 3.48 5.76
N LEU A 133 -4.09 4.69 5.21
CA LEU A 133 -5.02 5.14 4.16
C LEU A 133 -4.54 4.69 2.78
N VAL A 134 -5.02 3.54 2.32
CA VAL A 134 -4.65 2.96 1.02
C VAL A 134 -5.40 3.62 -0.15
N ASP A 135 -6.62 4.12 0.10
CA ASP A 135 -7.48 4.74 -0.91
C ASP A 135 -7.15 6.23 -1.10
N GLU A 136 -6.45 6.56 -2.20
CA GLU A 136 -6.11 7.94 -2.57
C GLU A 136 -7.36 8.79 -2.85
N SER A 137 -8.44 8.18 -3.37
CA SER A 137 -9.68 8.91 -3.69
C SER A 137 -10.38 9.42 -2.43
N LEU A 138 -10.26 8.68 -1.33
CA LEU A 138 -10.75 9.12 -0.03
C LEU A 138 -9.93 10.29 0.50
N PHE A 139 -8.60 10.28 0.31
CA PHE A 139 -7.75 11.42 0.64
C PHE A 139 -8.19 12.67 -0.12
N ASP A 140 -8.32 12.59 -1.45
CA ASP A 140 -8.73 13.71 -2.29
C ASP A 140 -10.11 14.25 -1.90
N THR A 141 -11.03 13.38 -1.51
CA THR A 141 -12.36 13.74 -1.06
C THR A 141 -12.35 14.61 0.20
N ILE A 142 -11.46 14.28 1.16
CA ILE A 142 -11.34 15.07 2.41
C ILE A 142 -10.53 16.32 2.15
N ASP A 143 -9.41 16.24 1.42
CA ASP A 143 -8.54 17.37 1.09
C ASP A 143 -9.30 18.49 0.38
N ASN A 144 -10.15 18.14 -0.58
CA ASN A 144 -11.04 19.09 -1.28
C ASN A 144 -12.07 19.77 -0.34
N SER A 145 -12.29 19.21 0.84
CA SER A 145 -13.20 19.79 1.85
C SER A 145 -12.48 20.77 2.80
N ILE A 146 -11.13 20.76 2.83
CA ILE A 146 -10.30 21.68 3.61
C ILE A 146 -10.06 22.94 2.78
N ARG A 147 -10.96 23.90 2.87
CA ARG A 147 -11.02 25.09 2.00
C ARG A 147 -11.60 26.31 2.71
N ASP A 148 -11.10 26.66 3.87
CA ASP A 148 -11.47 27.90 4.53
C ASP A 148 -10.85 29.07 3.78
N ALA A 149 -11.66 30.04 3.34
CA ALA A 149 -11.24 31.14 2.50
C ALA A 149 -10.40 32.20 3.27
N ASP A 150 -10.58 32.26 4.57
CA ASP A 150 -9.95 33.28 5.42
C ASP A 150 -8.63 32.84 6.04
N THR A 151 -8.15 31.64 5.69
CA THR A 151 -6.94 31.08 6.30
C THR A 151 -6.04 30.35 5.29
N ASP A 152 -4.73 30.29 5.63
CA ASP A 152 -3.79 29.39 4.94
C ASP A 152 -4.04 27.94 5.40
N ASN A 153 -4.77 27.17 4.60
CA ASN A 153 -5.11 25.80 4.91
C ASN A 153 -3.90 24.85 4.83
N GLU A 154 -3.73 24.01 5.83
CA GLU A 154 -2.64 23.04 5.92
C GLU A 154 -3.16 21.61 5.94
N VAL A 155 -2.44 20.71 5.28
CA VAL A 155 -2.65 19.26 5.33
C VAL A 155 -1.36 18.57 5.73
N TRP A 156 -1.36 17.90 6.87
CA TRP A 156 -0.20 17.23 7.43
C TRP A 156 -0.37 15.72 7.33
N LEU A 157 0.51 15.05 6.60
CA LEU A 157 0.58 13.60 6.54
C LEU A 157 1.71 13.11 7.45
N VAL A 158 1.35 12.40 8.50
CA VAL A 158 2.31 11.85 9.47
C VAL A 158 2.36 10.34 9.26
N LEU A 159 3.52 9.81 8.89
CA LEU A 159 3.62 8.40 8.55
C LEU A 159 4.96 7.75 8.86
N ASN A 160 4.92 6.45 9.05
CA ASN A 160 6.07 5.57 8.90
C ASN A 160 6.03 5.03 7.46
N PRO A 161 7.03 5.33 6.61
CA PRO A 161 7.03 4.86 5.23
C PRO A 161 6.87 3.35 5.12
N THR A 162 6.03 2.90 4.21
CA THR A 162 5.82 1.48 3.89
C THR A 162 6.56 1.11 2.61
N ASP A 163 5.87 0.72 1.56
CA ASP A 163 6.45 0.37 0.28
C ASP A 163 6.21 1.45 -0.78
N ILE A 164 7.04 1.45 -1.84
CA ILE A 164 6.99 2.43 -2.92
C ILE A 164 5.73 2.34 -3.79
N SER A 165 4.90 1.29 -3.67
CA SER A 165 3.62 1.19 -4.38
C SER A 165 2.53 2.05 -3.75
N HIS A 166 2.73 2.52 -2.51
CA HIS A 166 1.76 3.36 -1.82
C HIS A 166 1.56 4.70 -2.54
N TRP A 167 0.30 5.17 -2.63
CA TRP A 167 -0.03 6.41 -3.34
C TRP A 167 0.72 7.65 -2.80
N ILE A 168 0.99 7.72 -1.48
CA ILE A 168 1.77 8.81 -0.87
C ILE A 168 3.17 8.87 -1.47
N TYR A 169 3.85 7.71 -1.65
CA TYR A 169 5.16 7.68 -2.30
C TYR A 169 5.08 8.18 -3.73
N ARG A 170 4.16 7.66 -4.52
CA ARG A 170 4.01 8.02 -5.93
C ARG A 170 3.72 9.51 -6.11
N ARG A 171 2.77 10.04 -5.33
CA ARG A 171 2.32 11.43 -5.43
C ARG A 171 3.34 12.43 -4.91
N PHE A 172 3.89 12.20 -3.72
CA PHE A 172 4.69 13.20 -3.01
C PHE A 172 6.20 12.96 -3.09
N PHE A 173 6.66 11.75 -3.35
CA PHE A 173 8.10 11.47 -3.44
C PHE A 173 8.55 11.22 -4.87
N ALA A 174 8.06 10.18 -5.54
CA ALA A 174 8.46 9.86 -6.90
C ALA A 174 8.07 10.97 -7.88
N GLY A 175 6.84 11.49 -7.81
CA GLY A 175 6.34 12.57 -8.66
C GLY A 175 7.15 13.87 -8.53
N ASN A 176 7.65 14.16 -7.32
CA ASN A 176 8.44 15.36 -7.03
C ASN A 176 9.96 15.09 -7.03
N GLY A 177 10.42 13.88 -7.35
CA GLY A 177 11.84 13.51 -7.34
C GLY A 177 12.50 13.74 -5.98
N VAL A 178 11.82 13.38 -4.87
CA VAL A 178 12.30 13.60 -3.50
C VAL A 178 13.04 12.38 -3.02
N GLU A 179 14.28 12.57 -2.59
CA GLU A 179 15.10 11.51 -2.03
C GLU A 179 14.71 11.18 -0.57
N ILE A 180 15.06 9.98 -0.15
CA ILE A 180 14.87 9.53 1.23
C ILE A 180 15.70 10.42 2.17
N GLY A 181 15.10 10.84 3.28
CA GLY A 181 15.78 11.67 4.27
C GLY A 181 15.78 13.18 3.98
N PHE A 182 15.18 13.60 2.87
CA PHE A 182 15.07 15.02 2.53
C PHE A 182 14.30 15.81 3.59
N ASN A 183 14.83 17.00 3.93
CA ASN A 183 14.19 17.98 4.81
C ASN A 183 14.20 19.34 4.12
N GLY A 184 13.04 19.94 3.89
CA GLY A 184 12.90 21.22 3.20
C GLY A 184 11.65 21.31 2.37
N ILE A 185 11.55 22.35 1.55
CA ILE A 185 10.42 22.57 0.64
C ILE A 185 10.85 22.20 -0.78
N LYS A 186 10.02 21.38 -1.45
CA LYS A 186 10.18 21.04 -2.87
C LYS A 186 8.79 20.91 -3.51
N ASP A 187 8.61 21.51 -4.68
CA ASP A 187 7.36 21.45 -5.46
C ASP A 187 6.09 21.79 -4.67
N GLY A 188 6.17 22.80 -3.79
CA GLY A 188 5.03 23.23 -2.98
C GLY A 188 4.68 22.33 -1.81
N VAL A 189 5.56 21.38 -1.46
CA VAL A 189 5.41 20.46 -0.33
C VAL A 189 6.58 20.61 0.63
N GLU A 190 6.31 20.71 1.94
CA GLU A 190 7.32 20.73 3.00
C GLU A 190 7.52 19.32 3.55
N TYR A 191 8.76 18.84 3.51
CA TYR A 191 9.16 17.52 3.97
C TYR A 191 9.92 17.64 5.28
N ILE A 192 9.57 16.81 6.23
CA ILE A 192 10.23 16.67 7.53
C ILE A 192 10.52 15.19 7.73
N HIS A 193 11.78 14.83 7.74
CA HIS A 193 12.24 13.46 7.95
C HIS A 193 13.12 13.35 9.18
N THR A 194 12.80 12.41 10.07
CA THR A 194 13.52 12.17 11.30
C THR A 194 13.69 10.67 11.54
N THR A 195 14.74 10.31 12.26
CA THR A 195 15.04 8.94 12.66
C THR A 195 15.16 8.85 14.19
N TYR A 196 15.28 7.64 14.73
CA TYR A 196 15.55 7.47 16.16
C TYR A 196 16.88 8.11 16.59
N HIS A 197 17.86 8.24 15.69
CA HIS A 197 19.11 8.96 15.98
C HIS A 197 18.86 10.42 16.36
N ASP A 198 17.86 11.03 15.77
CA ASP A 198 17.47 12.40 16.07
C ASP A 198 16.78 12.54 17.45
N ASN A 199 16.46 11.44 18.11
CA ASN A 199 15.71 11.39 19.37
C ASN A 199 16.34 10.50 20.45
N MET A 200 17.60 10.10 20.28
CA MET A 200 18.28 9.12 21.16
C MET A 200 18.20 9.45 22.64
N ASN A 201 18.25 10.74 23.01
CA ASN A 201 18.18 11.18 24.39
C ASN A 201 16.84 10.89 25.09
N ASN A 202 15.81 10.57 24.35
CA ASN A 202 14.47 10.27 24.84
C ASN A 202 14.10 8.77 24.70
N LEU A 203 15.07 7.93 24.31
CA LEU A 203 14.88 6.49 24.12
C LEU A 203 15.61 5.69 25.19
N ASP A 204 15.04 4.57 25.60
CA ASP A 204 15.70 3.65 26.50
C ASP A 204 16.79 2.82 25.78
N ALA A 205 17.73 2.31 26.56
CA ALA A 205 18.87 1.55 26.05
C ALA A 205 18.42 0.25 25.33
N GLY A 206 17.36 -0.41 25.80
CA GLY A 206 16.83 -1.64 25.21
C GLY A 206 16.25 -1.41 23.84
N PHE A 207 15.58 -0.28 23.62
CA PHE A 207 15.09 0.12 22.28
C PHE A 207 16.26 0.32 21.31
N ILE A 208 17.31 1.02 21.73
CA ILE A 208 18.50 1.28 20.91
C ILE A 208 19.21 -0.04 20.57
N GLU A 209 19.41 -0.90 21.57
CA GLU A 209 20.04 -2.22 21.36
C GLU A 209 19.25 -3.09 20.37
N LYS A 210 17.91 -3.09 20.47
CA LYS A 210 17.05 -3.80 19.50
C LYS A 210 17.24 -3.26 18.09
N ALA A 211 17.34 -1.95 17.92
CA ALA A 211 17.58 -1.32 16.62
C ALA A 211 18.95 -1.73 16.04
N GLU A 212 20.00 -1.67 16.84
CA GLU A 212 21.35 -2.05 16.39
C GLU A 212 21.49 -3.55 16.08
N ARG A 213 20.79 -4.43 16.81
CA ARG A 213 20.72 -5.87 16.47
C ARG A 213 20.03 -6.08 15.11
N LEU A 214 18.91 -5.38 14.85
CA LEU A 214 18.22 -5.49 13.58
C LEU A 214 19.05 -4.96 12.42
N LYS A 215 19.83 -3.92 12.64
CA LYS A 215 20.76 -3.37 11.64
C LYS A 215 21.75 -4.41 11.11
N VAL A 216 22.19 -5.34 11.96
CA VAL A 216 23.11 -6.41 11.60
C VAL A 216 22.37 -7.60 10.96
N SER A 217 21.21 -7.99 11.54
CA SER A 217 20.49 -9.19 11.12
C SER A 217 19.62 -8.98 9.87
N ASN A 218 19.07 -7.77 9.68
CA ASN A 218 18.23 -7.41 8.53
C ASN A 218 18.32 -5.90 8.24
N PRO A 219 19.35 -5.46 7.46
CA PRO A 219 19.59 -4.04 7.17
C PRO A 219 18.42 -3.33 6.49
N ASP A 220 17.70 -4.01 5.58
CA ASP A 220 16.57 -3.42 4.85
C ASP A 220 15.39 -3.15 5.80
N LYS A 221 15.08 -4.11 6.67
CA LYS A 221 14.06 -3.95 7.70
C LYS A 221 14.43 -2.86 8.71
N TYR A 222 15.70 -2.80 9.10
CA TYR A 222 16.21 -1.72 9.96
C TYR A 222 16.02 -0.36 9.28
N ALA A 223 16.41 -0.24 8.01
CA ALA A 223 16.26 1.01 7.27
C ALA A 223 14.79 1.47 7.20
N ASN A 224 13.86 0.56 6.98
CA ASN A 224 12.43 0.90 6.98
C ASN A 224 11.93 1.28 8.39
N ILE A 225 12.08 0.37 9.37
CA ILE A 225 11.47 0.54 10.71
C ILE A 225 12.07 1.71 11.49
N TYR A 226 13.41 1.83 11.49
CA TYR A 226 14.11 2.78 12.35
C TYR A 226 14.60 4.03 11.65
N LEU A 227 14.93 3.93 10.35
CA LEU A 227 15.35 5.09 9.57
C LEU A 227 14.22 5.71 8.76
N GLY A 228 13.05 5.05 8.63
CA GLY A 228 11.91 5.56 7.89
C GLY A 228 12.14 5.59 6.36
N HIS A 229 12.88 4.62 5.85
CA HIS A 229 13.05 4.45 4.41
C HIS A 229 11.82 3.77 3.80
N TRP A 230 11.46 4.16 2.58
CA TRP A 230 10.50 3.43 1.79
C TRP A 230 11.07 2.08 1.38
N GLN A 231 10.27 1.02 1.48
CA GLN A 231 10.67 -0.30 1.04
C GLN A 231 10.49 -0.40 -0.48
N THR A 232 11.53 -0.82 -1.16
CA THR A 232 11.48 -1.10 -2.60
C THR A 232 10.75 -2.41 -2.90
N ARG A 233 10.65 -3.30 -1.90
CA ARG A 233 9.93 -4.57 -1.97
C ARG A 233 9.18 -4.78 -0.65
N LYS A 234 7.92 -5.25 -0.75
CA LYS A 234 7.15 -5.67 0.41
C LYS A 234 7.76 -6.96 0.96
N GLU A 235 7.91 -7.07 2.28
CA GLU A 235 8.30 -8.34 2.91
C GLU A 235 7.25 -9.42 2.64
N GLY A 236 7.69 -10.66 2.50
CA GLY A 236 6.79 -11.79 2.23
C GLY A 236 6.23 -11.87 0.83
N ILE A 237 6.75 -11.08 -0.14
CA ILE A 237 6.35 -11.19 -1.55
C ILE A 237 6.61 -12.61 -2.07
N ILE A 238 5.61 -13.17 -2.72
CA ILE A 238 5.61 -14.55 -3.21
C ILE A 238 6.57 -14.71 -4.41
N TYR A 239 6.59 -13.74 -5.33
CA TYR A 239 7.39 -13.77 -6.55
C TYR A 239 8.43 -12.65 -6.64
N PRO A 240 9.40 -12.57 -5.72
CA PRO A 240 10.34 -11.44 -5.66
C PRO A 240 11.35 -11.40 -6.82
N ARG A 241 11.45 -12.48 -7.60
CA ARG A 241 12.42 -12.63 -8.70
C ARG A 241 11.80 -12.48 -10.10
N TRP A 242 10.48 -12.24 -10.18
CA TRP A 242 9.83 -11.98 -11.46
C TRP A 242 10.24 -10.62 -11.99
N GLU A 243 10.50 -10.53 -13.29
CA GLU A 243 11.13 -9.39 -13.92
C GLU A 243 10.20 -8.76 -14.98
N GLU A 244 9.98 -7.45 -14.88
CA GLU A 244 9.28 -6.71 -15.94
C GLU A 244 10.21 -6.48 -17.13
N ILE A 245 9.73 -6.71 -18.35
CA ILE A 245 10.48 -6.49 -19.57
C ILE A 245 9.75 -5.54 -20.51
N PRO A 246 10.48 -4.83 -21.40
CA PRO A 246 9.87 -4.10 -22.52
C PRO A 246 9.06 -5.03 -23.43
N ALA A 247 7.96 -4.50 -23.99
CA ALA A 247 7.05 -5.27 -24.83
C ALA A 247 7.74 -5.95 -26.03
N GLU A 248 8.76 -5.31 -26.56
CA GLU A 248 9.54 -5.78 -27.73
C GLU A 248 10.39 -7.02 -27.40
N GLN A 249 10.63 -7.29 -26.12
CA GLN A 249 11.39 -8.46 -25.68
C GLN A 249 10.51 -9.70 -25.43
N TYR A 250 9.17 -9.58 -25.59
CA TYR A 250 8.29 -10.71 -25.45
C TYR A 250 8.39 -11.63 -26.69
N PRO A 251 8.70 -12.94 -26.53
CA PRO A 251 9.02 -13.83 -27.64
C PRO A 251 7.77 -14.41 -28.31
N VAL A 252 7.13 -13.64 -29.19
CA VAL A 252 5.91 -14.05 -29.93
C VAL A 252 6.13 -15.24 -30.86
N HIS A 253 7.38 -15.60 -31.19
CA HIS A 253 7.72 -16.72 -32.08
C HIS A 253 7.67 -18.09 -31.38
N LEU A 254 7.61 -18.12 -30.03
CA LEU A 254 7.46 -19.36 -29.28
C LEU A 254 5.98 -19.79 -29.27
N GLU A 255 5.71 -21.07 -28.95
CA GLU A 255 4.35 -21.57 -28.76
C GLU A 255 3.62 -20.73 -27.72
N GLN A 256 2.43 -20.24 -28.07
CA GLN A 256 1.62 -19.37 -27.23
C GLN A 256 0.42 -20.11 -26.66
N TRP A 257 0.12 -19.90 -25.39
CA TRP A 257 -1.11 -20.35 -24.74
C TRP A 257 -1.66 -19.25 -23.81
N TYR A 258 -2.89 -19.44 -23.32
CA TYR A 258 -3.53 -18.47 -22.47
C TYR A 258 -3.94 -19.06 -21.11
N GLY A 259 -3.91 -18.23 -20.08
CA GLY A 259 -4.53 -18.47 -18.79
C GLY A 259 -5.68 -17.51 -18.56
N ASN A 260 -6.78 -18.00 -18.03
CA ASN A 260 -7.93 -17.19 -17.72
C ASN A 260 -8.46 -17.48 -16.31
N ASP A 261 -8.53 -16.42 -15.50
CA ASP A 261 -9.23 -16.40 -14.22
C ASP A 261 -10.54 -15.63 -14.37
N TRP A 262 -11.65 -16.19 -13.83
CA TRP A 262 -12.99 -15.63 -14.01
C TRP A 262 -13.31 -14.61 -12.94
N GLY A 263 -13.62 -13.37 -13.34
CA GLY A 263 -14.19 -12.37 -12.43
C GLY A 263 -15.62 -12.74 -11.99
N TYR A 264 -15.95 -12.46 -10.74
CA TYR A 264 -17.30 -12.65 -10.19
C TYR A 264 -17.70 -11.47 -9.29
N GLY A 265 -18.98 -11.05 -9.37
CA GLY A 265 -19.56 -10.11 -8.39
C GLY A 265 -18.92 -8.72 -8.30
N GLY A 266 -18.06 -8.35 -9.24
CA GLY A 266 -17.31 -7.09 -9.21
C GLY A 266 -15.81 -7.28 -9.43
N ASP A 267 -15.33 -8.50 -9.32
CA ASP A 267 -13.91 -8.83 -9.55
C ASP A 267 -13.57 -8.81 -11.04
N PRO A 268 -12.34 -8.46 -11.43
CA PRO A 268 -11.90 -8.47 -12.81
C PRO A 268 -11.69 -9.90 -13.31
N ASN A 269 -11.95 -10.11 -14.60
CA ASN A 269 -11.48 -11.26 -15.33
C ASN A 269 -10.04 -11.00 -15.77
N ALA A 270 -9.11 -11.91 -15.47
CA ALA A 270 -7.74 -11.83 -15.92
C ALA A 270 -7.47 -12.80 -17.06
N LEU A 271 -6.99 -12.29 -18.20
CA LEU A 271 -6.57 -13.06 -19.36
C LEU A 271 -5.09 -12.77 -19.64
N ILE A 272 -4.26 -13.79 -19.48
CA ILE A 272 -2.80 -13.70 -19.62
C ILE A 272 -2.35 -14.65 -20.73
N ARG A 273 -1.66 -14.10 -21.75
CA ARG A 273 -0.94 -14.90 -22.75
C ARG A 273 0.43 -15.29 -22.22
N MET A 274 0.86 -16.50 -22.52
CA MET A 274 2.12 -17.06 -22.02
C MET A 274 2.86 -17.83 -23.09
N CYS A 275 4.19 -17.92 -22.92
CA CYS A 275 5.03 -18.87 -23.64
C CYS A 275 6.18 -19.32 -22.73
N PHE A 276 6.83 -20.41 -23.12
CA PHE A 276 7.94 -20.99 -22.37
C PHE A 276 9.16 -21.21 -23.28
N ASP A 277 10.29 -20.68 -22.85
CA ASP A 277 11.57 -20.94 -23.48
C ASP A 277 12.27 -22.10 -22.74
N ALA A 278 12.30 -23.27 -23.38
CA ALA A 278 12.90 -24.46 -22.82
C ALA A 278 14.43 -24.37 -22.67
N VAL A 279 15.10 -23.52 -23.46
CA VAL A 279 16.53 -23.33 -23.40
C VAL A 279 16.94 -22.53 -22.16
N THR A 280 16.25 -21.45 -21.91
CA THR A 280 16.56 -20.57 -20.77
C THR A 280 15.76 -20.89 -19.52
N GLN A 281 14.83 -21.87 -19.58
CA GLN A 281 13.88 -22.23 -18.53
C GLN A 281 13.09 -21.01 -18.04
N THR A 282 12.62 -20.18 -18.98
CA THR A 282 11.94 -18.90 -18.68
C THR A 282 10.49 -18.93 -19.17
N ILE A 283 9.56 -18.62 -18.28
CA ILE A 283 8.15 -18.36 -18.62
C ILE A 283 8.00 -16.88 -18.92
N TYR A 284 7.37 -16.54 -20.03
CA TYR A 284 7.04 -15.18 -20.41
C TYR A 284 5.54 -14.96 -20.28
N LEU A 285 5.14 -13.82 -19.69
CA LEU A 285 3.77 -13.45 -19.45
C LEU A 285 3.45 -12.15 -20.20
N TRP A 286 2.29 -12.13 -20.84
CA TRP A 286 1.75 -10.94 -21.49
C TRP A 286 0.32 -10.70 -21.01
N GLU A 287 0.06 -9.55 -20.39
CA GLU A 287 -1.29 -9.18 -19.99
C GLU A 287 -2.13 -8.79 -21.20
N VAL A 288 -3.11 -9.61 -21.54
CA VAL A 288 -4.10 -9.29 -22.58
C VAL A 288 -5.17 -8.38 -22.00
N CYS A 289 -5.68 -8.72 -20.80
CA CYS A 289 -6.55 -7.85 -20.04
C CYS A 289 -6.68 -8.30 -18.57
N CYS A 290 -6.97 -7.33 -17.69
CA CYS A 290 -7.45 -7.57 -16.33
C CYS A 290 -8.55 -6.53 -16.03
N LYS A 291 -9.82 -6.87 -16.29
CA LYS A 291 -10.98 -5.98 -16.13
C LYS A 291 -12.28 -6.77 -16.08
N GLN A 292 -13.36 -6.14 -15.64
CA GLN A 292 -14.67 -6.77 -15.67
C GLN A 292 -15.13 -7.07 -17.10
N LEU A 293 -15.37 -8.34 -17.39
CA LEU A 293 -15.81 -8.83 -18.71
C LEU A 293 -16.84 -9.94 -18.56
N ILE A 294 -17.78 -9.98 -19.49
CA ILE A 294 -18.62 -11.16 -19.71
C ILE A 294 -17.90 -12.16 -20.61
N VAL A 295 -18.27 -13.44 -20.52
CA VAL A 295 -17.61 -14.56 -21.25
C VAL A 295 -17.49 -14.30 -22.76
N SER A 296 -18.54 -13.71 -23.37
CA SER A 296 -18.52 -13.39 -24.81
C SER A 296 -17.40 -12.40 -25.18
N ASP A 297 -17.08 -11.46 -24.28
CA ASP A 297 -16.05 -10.46 -24.54
C ASP A 297 -14.65 -11.04 -24.28
N VAL A 298 -14.51 -11.95 -23.31
CA VAL A 298 -13.28 -12.75 -23.13
C VAL A 298 -12.95 -13.50 -24.41
N GLY A 299 -13.93 -14.19 -25.02
CA GLY A 299 -13.76 -14.88 -26.30
C GLY A 299 -13.34 -13.96 -27.45
N LYS A 300 -13.91 -12.75 -27.54
CA LYS A 300 -13.49 -11.74 -28.54
C LYS A 300 -12.06 -11.28 -28.32
N MET A 301 -11.66 -11.08 -27.06
CA MET A 301 -10.30 -10.64 -26.74
C MET A 301 -9.25 -11.71 -27.07
N ILE A 302 -9.54 -12.99 -26.79
CA ILE A 302 -8.66 -14.10 -27.18
C ILE A 302 -8.46 -14.10 -28.71
N LYS A 303 -9.56 -14.01 -29.47
CA LYS A 303 -9.51 -13.97 -30.96
C LYS A 303 -8.69 -12.81 -31.48
N ALA A 304 -8.95 -11.60 -30.98
CA ALA A 304 -8.25 -10.39 -31.42
C ALA A 304 -6.76 -10.40 -31.05
N ASP A 305 -6.40 -10.96 -29.88
CA ASP A 305 -5.00 -11.05 -29.49
C ASP A 305 -4.24 -12.11 -30.28
N ALA A 306 -4.84 -13.29 -30.53
CA ALA A 306 -4.27 -14.34 -31.39
C ALA A 306 -4.05 -13.82 -32.82
N GLU A 307 -5.05 -13.17 -33.43
CA GLU A 307 -4.96 -12.56 -34.75
C GLU A 307 -3.83 -11.52 -34.83
N LYS A 308 -3.72 -10.65 -33.81
CA LYS A 308 -2.68 -9.62 -33.73
C LYS A 308 -1.27 -10.17 -33.77
N ILE A 309 -1.04 -11.36 -33.24
CA ILE A 309 0.28 -12.02 -33.21
C ILE A 309 0.45 -13.06 -34.33
N GLY A 310 -0.54 -13.20 -35.22
CA GLY A 310 -0.49 -14.10 -36.36
C GLY A 310 -0.67 -15.58 -36.05
N TYR A 311 -1.36 -15.89 -34.93
CA TYR A 311 -1.71 -17.26 -34.55
C TYR A 311 -3.11 -17.65 -34.99
N GLU A 312 -3.26 -18.85 -35.49
CA GLU A 312 -4.58 -19.46 -35.71
C GLU A 312 -5.23 -19.76 -34.35
N LEU A 313 -6.52 -19.43 -34.23
CA LEU A 313 -7.23 -19.64 -32.98
C LEU A 313 -7.28 -21.10 -32.52
N ALA A 314 -7.29 -22.03 -33.49
CA ALA A 314 -7.28 -23.47 -33.26
C ALA A 314 -5.99 -23.95 -32.55
N ASP A 315 -4.89 -23.23 -32.74
CA ASP A 315 -3.59 -23.56 -32.15
C ASP A 315 -3.41 -22.96 -30.74
N CYS A 316 -4.32 -22.08 -30.33
CA CYS A 316 -4.26 -21.39 -29.05
C CYS A 316 -5.08 -22.12 -27.97
N VAL A 317 -4.40 -22.80 -27.04
CA VAL A 317 -5.06 -23.41 -25.88
C VAL A 317 -5.28 -22.38 -24.79
N VAL A 318 -6.49 -22.33 -24.23
CA VAL A 318 -6.85 -21.46 -23.10
C VAL A 318 -7.12 -22.30 -21.87
N TYR A 319 -6.27 -22.20 -20.87
CA TYR A 319 -6.47 -22.87 -19.58
C TYR A 319 -7.28 -21.98 -18.66
N CYS A 320 -8.44 -22.47 -18.24
CA CYS A 320 -9.41 -21.70 -17.47
C CYS A 320 -9.52 -22.20 -16.05
N ASP A 321 -9.77 -21.26 -15.13
CA ASP A 321 -10.20 -21.59 -13.77
C ASP A 321 -11.34 -22.63 -13.81
N PRO A 322 -11.17 -23.75 -13.06
CA PRO A 322 -12.14 -24.86 -13.03
C PRO A 322 -13.47 -24.53 -12.36
N ALA A 323 -13.58 -23.42 -11.62
CA ALA A 323 -14.77 -23.06 -10.85
C ALA A 323 -16.01 -22.73 -11.73
N ARG A 324 -15.80 -22.41 -13.02
CA ARG A 324 -16.88 -22.00 -13.95
C ARG A 324 -16.92 -22.87 -15.21
N PRO A 325 -17.37 -24.11 -15.12
CA PRO A 325 -17.46 -25.02 -16.27
C PRO A 325 -18.44 -24.55 -17.35
N ASP A 326 -19.47 -23.79 -17.00
CA ASP A 326 -20.40 -23.12 -17.89
C ASP A 326 -19.70 -22.12 -18.82
N ASN A 327 -18.80 -21.31 -18.29
CA ASN A 327 -18.00 -20.35 -19.04
C ASN A 327 -17.04 -21.05 -20.02
N ILE A 328 -16.41 -22.14 -19.56
CA ILE A 328 -15.53 -22.96 -20.41
C ILE A 328 -16.31 -23.54 -21.59
N ALA A 329 -17.52 -24.07 -21.34
CA ALA A 329 -18.39 -24.60 -22.39
C ALA A 329 -18.82 -23.52 -23.39
N GLU A 330 -19.06 -22.28 -22.93
CA GLU A 330 -19.39 -21.14 -23.77
C GLU A 330 -18.22 -20.74 -24.68
N LEU A 331 -16.97 -20.73 -24.19
CA LEU A 331 -15.79 -20.48 -25.03
C LEU A 331 -15.63 -21.56 -26.09
N ARG A 332 -15.86 -22.84 -25.77
CA ARG A 332 -15.82 -23.95 -26.75
C ARG A 332 -16.86 -23.81 -27.83
N ARG A 333 -18.07 -23.34 -27.54
CA ARG A 333 -19.10 -23.05 -28.56
C ARG A 333 -18.71 -21.95 -29.54
N ARG A 334 -17.69 -21.16 -29.18
CA ARG A 334 -17.10 -20.08 -29.99
C ARG A 334 -15.83 -20.49 -30.71
N ASP A 335 -15.58 -21.78 -30.83
CA ASP A 335 -14.42 -22.39 -31.47
C ASP A 335 -13.08 -22.01 -30.79
N ILE A 336 -13.10 -21.80 -29.47
CA ILE A 336 -11.91 -21.57 -28.66
C ILE A 336 -11.53 -22.88 -27.95
N SER A 337 -10.28 -23.28 -28.06
CA SER A 337 -9.74 -24.47 -27.41
C SER A 337 -9.58 -24.24 -25.88
N ALA A 338 -10.71 -24.08 -25.18
CA ALA A 338 -10.75 -23.84 -23.75
C ALA A 338 -10.66 -25.16 -22.96
N VAL A 339 -9.72 -25.25 -22.04
CA VAL A 339 -9.43 -26.44 -21.24
C VAL A 339 -9.55 -26.09 -19.77
N LYS A 340 -10.15 -26.98 -19.00
CA LYS A 340 -10.18 -26.88 -17.55
C LYS A 340 -8.77 -27.06 -16.99
N ALA A 341 -8.29 -26.12 -16.20
CA ALA A 341 -7.00 -26.23 -15.55
C ALA A 341 -7.00 -27.36 -14.49
N VAL A 342 -5.82 -27.93 -14.25
CA VAL A 342 -5.65 -28.94 -13.21
C VAL A 342 -5.96 -28.34 -11.84
N ASN A 343 -6.82 -29.00 -11.09
CA ASN A 343 -7.19 -28.54 -9.76
C ASN A 343 -6.08 -28.98 -8.76
N ARG A 344 -5.21 -28.06 -8.38
CA ARG A 344 -4.24 -28.20 -7.29
C ARG A 344 -4.49 -27.13 -6.25
N ASP A 345 -4.01 -27.36 -5.04
CA ASP A 345 -4.01 -26.34 -4.00
C ASP A 345 -3.17 -25.13 -4.42
N LYS A 346 -3.53 -23.96 -3.94
CA LYS A 346 -2.92 -22.68 -4.32
C LYS A 346 -1.44 -22.61 -3.94
N ALA A 347 -1.08 -23.14 -2.77
CA ALA A 347 0.30 -23.17 -2.27
C ALA A 347 1.21 -24.03 -3.17
N GLY A 348 0.74 -25.20 -3.62
CA GLY A 348 1.46 -26.06 -4.55
C GLY A 348 1.70 -25.38 -5.90
N ARG A 349 0.71 -24.68 -6.48
CA ARG A 349 0.88 -23.90 -7.71
C ARG A 349 1.92 -22.80 -7.55
N ILE A 350 1.90 -22.09 -6.41
CA ILE A 350 2.88 -21.04 -6.10
C ILE A 350 4.28 -21.61 -6.03
N SER A 351 4.47 -22.70 -5.29
CA SER A 351 5.77 -23.36 -5.13
C SER A 351 6.40 -23.75 -6.47
N TYR A 352 5.59 -24.26 -7.40
CA TYR A 352 6.07 -24.58 -8.76
C TYR A 352 6.58 -23.35 -9.50
N LEU A 353 5.80 -22.29 -9.52
CA LEU A 353 6.15 -21.07 -10.24
C LEU A 353 7.39 -20.38 -9.66
N GLN A 354 7.65 -20.54 -8.37
CA GLN A 354 8.87 -20.03 -7.73
C GLN A 354 10.15 -20.70 -8.24
N GLY A 355 10.05 -21.90 -8.81
CA GLY A 355 11.15 -22.63 -9.42
C GLY A 355 11.60 -22.10 -10.79
N PHE A 356 10.78 -21.29 -11.46
CA PHE A 356 11.05 -20.78 -12.80
C PHE A 356 11.56 -19.33 -12.79
N LYS A 357 12.32 -18.98 -13.83
CA LYS A 357 12.51 -17.58 -14.20
C LYS A 357 11.24 -17.10 -14.88
N VAL A 358 10.72 -15.97 -14.47
CA VAL A 358 9.51 -15.40 -15.06
C VAL A 358 9.76 -13.97 -15.48
N LYS A 359 9.40 -13.64 -16.72
CA LYS A 359 9.48 -12.31 -17.28
C LYS A 359 8.08 -11.88 -17.74
N TYR A 360 7.70 -10.63 -17.51
CA TYR A 360 6.34 -10.21 -17.78
C TYR A 360 6.23 -8.82 -18.41
N VAL A 361 5.12 -8.64 -19.14
CA VAL A 361 4.65 -7.37 -19.70
C VAL A 361 3.20 -7.15 -19.25
N GLY A 362 2.93 -6.07 -18.53
CA GLY A 362 1.57 -5.74 -18.11
C GLY A 362 1.51 -4.98 -16.79
N GLU A 363 0.62 -4.01 -16.74
CA GLU A 363 0.49 -3.11 -15.57
C GLU A 363 -0.14 -3.82 -14.37
N ASN A 364 -1.20 -4.63 -14.59
CA ASN A 364 -1.85 -5.35 -13.51
C ASN A 364 -0.98 -6.51 -13.01
N ILE A 365 -0.26 -7.21 -13.91
CA ILE A 365 0.74 -8.20 -13.50
C ILE A 365 1.78 -7.54 -12.62
N ARG A 366 2.33 -6.37 -13.00
CA ARG A 366 3.30 -5.62 -12.20
C ARG A 366 2.76 -5.29 -10.82
N LYS A 367 1.53 -4.76 -10.73
CA LYS A 367 0.89 -4.42 -9.45
C LYS A 367 0.75 -5.64 -8.55
N GLU A 368 0.26 -6.76 -9.11
CA GLU A 368 0.09 -7.99 -8.35
C GLU A 368 1.43 -8.58 -7.91
N VAL A 369 2.44 -8.68 -8.78
CA VAL A 369 3.80 -9.15 -8.44
C VAL A 369 4.40 -8.35 -7.28
N GLN A 370 4.14 -7.04 -7.22
CA GLN A 370 4.64 -6.17 -6.16
C GLN A 370 3.88 -6.30 -4.83
N THR A 371 2.65 -6.79 -4.85
CA THR A 371 1.76 -6.81 -3.68
C THR A 371 1.38 -8.20 -3.21
N TYR A 372 1.45 -9.22 -4.09
CA TYR A 372 1.08 -10.60 -3.77
C TYR A 372 2.05 -11.21 -2.77
N SER A 373 1.58 -11.43 -1.57
CA SER A 373 2.42 -11.79 -0.43
C SER A 373 1.78 -12.86 0.44
N TRP A 374 2.61 -13.59 1.18
CA TRP A 374 2.17 -14.50 2.21
C TRP A 374 1.47 -13.76 3.35
N GLN A 375 0.51 -14.40 4.00
CA GLN A 375 -0.15 -13.86 5.19
C GLN A 375 0.86 -13.78 6.35
N PRO A 376 0.93 -12.66 7.09
CA PRO A 376 1.70 -12.59 8.32
C PRO A 376 1.19 -13.63 9.34
N HIS A 377 2.09 -14.20 10.12
CA HIS A 377 1.71 -15.13 11.17
C HIS A 377 0.93 -14.39 12.28
N PRO A 378 -0.22 -14.89 12.77
CA PRO A 378 -1.09 -14.17 13.71
C PRO A 378 -0.43 -13.79 15.04
N GLN A 379 0.55 -14.58 15.50
CA GLN A 379 1.24 -14.37 16.78
C GLN A 379 2.65 -13.81 16.64
N ASP A 380 3.18 -13.73 15.42
CA ASP A 380 4.53 -13.25 15.15
C ASP A 380 4.55 -12.60 13.76
N THR A 381 4.35 -11.29 13.74
CA THR A 381 4.32 -10.51 12.49
C THR A 381 5.67 -10.47 11.75
N GLU A 382 6.73 -11.02 12.33
CA GLU A 382 8.03 -11.18 11.68
C GLU A 382 8.13 -12.48 10.86
N ARG A 383 7.13 -13.36 10.98
CA ARG A 383 7.02 -14.60 10.20
C ARG A 383 5.81 -14.55 9.29
N TYR A 384 5.87 -15.33 8.22
CA TYR A 384 4.78 -15.50 7.28
C TYR A 384 4.28 -16.93 7.32
N THR A 385 3.00 -17.10 7.04
CA THR A 385 2.39 -18.40 6.84
C THR A 385 2.66 -18.90 5.41
N ASP A 386 2.29 -20.11 5.10
CA ASP A 386 2.26 -20.69 3.75
C ASP A 386 0.98 -20.34 2.96
N LYS A 387 0.14 -19.47 3.50
CA LYS A 387 -1.09 -19.03 2.85
C LYS A 387 -0.87 -17.65 2.20
N PRO A 388 -1.19 -17.47 0.92
CA PRO A 388 -1.18 -16.15 0.31
C PRO A 388 -2.28 -15.26 0.91
N GLN A 389 -2.06 -13.95 0.90
CA GLN A 389 -3.12 -12.98 1.22
C GLN A 389 -4.19 -13.02 0.14
N ASP A 390 -5.47 -12.97 0.56
CA ASP A 390 -6.59 -12.89 -0.37
C ASP A 390 -6.72 -11.48 -0.96
N GLY A 391 -7.14 -11.41 -2.20
CA GLY A 391 -7.48 -10.20 -2.94
C GLY A 391 -6.37 -9.70 -3.88
N ASN A 392 -6.78 -9.15 -5.02
CA ASN A 392 -5.92 -8.61 -6.09
C ASN A 392 -4.85 -9.59 -6.58
N ASP A 393 -5.23 -10.83 -6.87
CA ASP A 393 -4.34 -11.90 -7.32
C ASP A 393 -4.86 -12.62 -8.58
N HIS A 394 -5.74 -11.96 -9.32
CA HIS A 394 -6.41 -12.53 -10.50
C HIS A 394 -5.45 -12.87 -11.64
N CYS A 395 -4.44 -12.01 -11.91
CA CYS A 395 -3.39 -12.32 -12.87
C CYS A 395 -2.53 -13.49 -12.40
N MET A 396 -2.20 -13.54 -11.10
CA MET A 396 -1.40 -14.62 -10.51
C MET A 396 -2.15 -15.94 -10.56
N ASP A 397 -3.46 -15.95 -10.31
CA ASP A 397 -4.28 -17.15 -10.43
C ASP A 397 -4.39 -17.60 -11.89
N ALA A 398 -4.67 -16.69 -12.85
CA ALA A 398 -4.68 -17.02 -14.28
C ALA A 398 -3.35 -17.64 -14.74
N VAL A 399 -2.22 -17.06 -14.34
CA VAL A 399 -0.87 -17.59 -14.62
C VAL A 399 -0.69 -18.96 -14.01
N SER A 400 -1.02 -19.12 -12.73
CA SER A 400 -0.79 -20.38 -12.01
C SER A 400 -1.62 -21.54 -12.58
N TYR A 401 -2.87 -21.31 -12.96
CA TYR A 401 -3.73 -22.29 -13.60
C TYR A 401 -3.14 -22.77 -14.93
N ALA A 402 -2.75 -21.84 -15.76
CA ALA A 402 -2.28 -22.16 -17.11
C ALA A 402 -0.86 -22.74 -17.11
N ALA A 403 0.10 -22.12 -16.44
CA ALA A 403 1.47 -22.58 -16.44
C ALA A 403 1.60 -23.98 -15.84
N CYS A 404 0.99 -24.23 -14.66
CA CYS A 404 1.02 -25.56 -14.05
C CYS A 404 0.37 -26.64 -14.92
N THR A 405 -0.72 -26.31 -15.62
CA THR A 405 -1.41 -27.27 -16.49
C THR A 405 -0.62 -27.53 -17.79
N HIS A 406 -0.15 -26.47 -18.45
CA HIS A 406 0.58 -26.58 -19.72
C HIS A 406 1.93 -27.28 -19.56
N LEU A 407 2.76 -26.84 -18.61
CA LEU A 407 4.07 -27.40 -18.37
C LEU A 407 4.04 -28.88 -17.93
N ARG A 408 2.96 -29.26 -17.22
CA ARG A 408 2.70 -30.69 -16.91
C ARG A 408 2.41 -31.49 -18.18
N ARG A 409 1.62 -30.95 -19.12
CA ARG A 409 1.35 -31.61 -20.40
C ARG A 409 2.61 -31.81 -21.25
N LEU A 410 3.59 -30.90 -21.09
CA LEU A 410 4.89 -31.02 -21.74
C LEU A 410 5.87 -31.96 -21.03
N GLY A 411 5.48 -32.54 -19.87
CA GLY A 411 6.36 -33.40 -19.07
C GLY A 411 7.49 -32.64 -18.37
N ILE A 412 7.40 -31.32 -18.29
CA ILE A 412 8.39 -30.46 -17.62
C ILE A 412 8.14 -30.47 -16.10
N LEU A 413 6.88 -30.58 -15.69
CA LEU A 413 6.47 -30.82 -14.30
C LEU A 413 6.15 -32.30 -14.12
N ASN A 414 6.95 -33.00 -13.34
CA ASN A 414 6.67 -34.38 -12.97
C ASN A 414 5.45 -34.45 -12.04
N GLU A 415 4.74 -35.56 -12.12
CA GLU A 415 3.80 -35.93 -11.06
C GLU A 415 4.64 -36.19 -9.82
N ASP A 416 4.42 -35.39 -8.76
CA ASP A 416 5.05 -35.66 -7.49
C ASP A 416 4.67 -37.06 -7.07
N GLY A 417 5.69 -37.82 -6.77
CA GLY A 417 5.52 -39.18 -6.34
C GLY A 417 4.54 -39.26 -5.18
N GLU A 418 3.50 -40.06 -5.37
CA GLU A 418 2.93 -40.80 -4.29
C GLU A 418 4.06 -41.74 -3.80
N GLU A 419 4.68 -41.42 -2.67
CA GLU A 419 5.19 -42.39 -1.72
C GLU A 419 4.19 -42.53 -0.58
#